data_ad5d7f92f221f83a96601afd7e999bf6
#
_entry.id   ad5d7f92f221f83a96601afd7e999bf6
#
_cell.length_a   1.000
_cell.length_b   1.000
_cell.length_c   1.000
_cell.angle_alpha   90.00
_cell.angle_beta   90.00
_cell.angle_gamma   90.00
#
_symmetry.space_group_name_H-M   'P 1'
#
loop_
_entity.id
_entity.type
_entity.pdbx_description
1 polymer ?
#
loop_
_entity_poly.entity_id
_entity_poly.type
_entity_poly.pdbx_seq_one_letter_code
_entity_poly.pdbx_strand_id
1 'polypeptide(L)'
;MKNLLDENGFLNLDELIVKSPSFQQIMADGIVTEEELKMQSEKVTALIEKVEQMCNDNQLAAIKELIAEMNVLYAVYNYMNLKSIGE
;
A
#
# COMPACT_ATOMS: atom_id res chain seq x y z
N MET A 1 -4.31 7.50 14.51
CA MET A 1 -4.09 7.77 13.07
C MET A 1 -3.19 8.95 12.83
N LYS A 2 -2.38 9.25 13.84
CA LYS A 2 -1.53 10.46 13.81
C LYS A 2 -0.40 10.37 12.78
N ASN A 3 -0.04 9.16 12.34
CA ASN A 3 1.15 8.95 11.51
C ASN A 3 0.84 8.76 10.02
N LEU A 4 -0.42 8.98 9.63
CA LEU A 4 -0.76 8.84 8.21
C LEU A 4 -0.22 9.99 7.36
N LEU A 5 -0.12 11.18 7.94
CA LEU A 5 0.36 12.36 7.24
C LEU A 5 1.65 12.86 7.87
N ASP A 6 2.55 13.37 7.05
CA ASP A 6 3.77 14.00 7.54
C ASP A 6 3.49 15.45 7.97
N GLU A 7 4.55 16.17 8.35
CA GLU A 7 4.43 17.54 8.83
C GLU A 7 3.84 18.49 7.80
N ASN A 8 4.01 18.19 6.53
CA ASN A 8 3.54 19.02 5.43
C ASN A 8 2.14 18.64 4.96
N GLY A 9 1.51 17.65 5.58
CA GLY A 9 0.19 17.19 5.22
C GLY A 9 0.17 16.16 4.10
N PHE A 10 1.32 15.64 3.69
CA PHE A 10 1.41 14.60 2.67
C PHE A 10 1.34 13.21 3.31
N LEU A 11 0.82 12.26 2.55
CA LEU A 11 0.75 10.87 3.01
C LEU A 11 2.16 10.30 3.23
N ASN A 12 2.38 9.74 4.40
CA ASN A 12 3.68 9.22 4.81
C ASN A 12 3.90 7.80 4.29
N LEU A 13 4.10 7.66 2.99
CA LEU A 13 4.18 6.38 2.31
C LEU A 13 5.36 5.53 2.77
N ASP A 14 6.54 6.12 2.83
CA ASP A 14 7.74 5.37 3.21
C ASP A 14 7.60 4.75 4.59
N GLU A 15 7.11 5.52 5.55
CA GLU A 15 6.96 5.02 6.90
C GLU A 15 5.89 3.95 6.99
N LEU A 16 4.77 4.12 6.28
CA LEU A 16 3.70 3.14 6.28
C LEU A 16 4.18 1.80 5.73
N ILE A 17 4.97 1.84 4.66
CA ILE A 17 5.47 0.63 4.03
C ILE A 17 6.56 -0.01 4.88
N VAL A 18 7.56 0.76 5.26
CA VAL A 18 8.75 0.24 5.98
C VAL A 18 8.37 -0.36 7.32
N LYS A 19 7.41 0.24 8.02
CA LYS A 19 6.97 -0.26 9.33
C LYS A 19 5.97 -1.41 9.25
N SER A 20 5.48 -1.72 8.06
CA SER A 20 4.55 -2.84 7.89
C SER A 20 5.24 -4.17 8.19
N PRO A 21 4.68 -5.00 9.09
CA PRO A 21 5.25 -6.32 9.33
C PRO A 21 5.33 -7.18 8.08
N SER A 22 4.37 -7.07 7.18
CA SER A 22 4.39 -7.82 5.92
C SER A 22 5.58 -7.43 5.06
N PHE A 23 5.86 -6.13 4.95
CA PHE A 23 7.00 -5.66 4.18
C PHE A 23 8.31 -6.12 4.80
N GLN A 24 8.45 -6.01 6.12
CA GLN A 24 9.64 -6.42 6.82
C GLN A 24 9.91 -7.91 6.64
N GLN A 25 8.86 -8.72 6.69
CA GLN A 25 8.99 -10.16 6.50
C GLN A 25 9.43 -10.51 5.09
N ILE A 26 8.84 -9.88 4.08
CA ILE A 26 9.18 -10.15 2.68
C ILE A 26 10.61 -9.72 2.39
N MET A 27 11.05 -8.60 2.96
CA MET A 27 12.37 -8.05 2.67
C MET A 27 13.46 -8.60 3.60
N ALA A 28 13.13 -9.53 4.48
CA ALA A 28 14.09 -10.04 5.48
C ALA A 28 15.33 -10.65 4.84
N ASP A 29 15.18 -11.34 3.71
CA ASP A 29 16.31 -11.96 3.02
C ASP A 29 16.80 -11.16 1.80
N GLY A 30 16.19 -10.00 1.56
CA GLY A 30 16.59 -9.13 0.46
C GLY A 30 16.15 -9.58 -0.93
N ILE A 31 15.39 -10.67 -1.01
CA ILE A 31 14.93 -11.23 -2.28
C ILE A 31 13.41 -11.38 -2.23
N VAL A 32 12.73 -10.86 -3.24
CA VAL A 32 11.27 -11.00 -3.37
C VAL A 32 10.99 -12.11 -4.38
N THR A 33 10.26 -13.15 -3.94
CA THR A 33 9.92 -14.29 -4.79
C THR A 33 8.49 -14.16 -5.32
N GLU A 34 8.19 -14.93 -6.38
CA GLU A 34 6.83 -14.99 -6.91
C GLU A 34 5.85 -15.54 -5.86
N GLU A 35 6.31 -16.47 -5.05
CA GLU A 35 5.48 -17.04 -3.98
C GLU A 35 5.12 -15.97 -2.95
N GLU A 36 6.09 -15.14 -2.57
CA GLU A 36 5.84 -14.04 -1.64
C GLU A 36 4.85 -13.03 -2.22
N LEU A 37 4.97 -12.73 -3.50
CA LEU A 37 4.03 -11.85 -4.18
C LEU A 37 2.63 -12.44 -4.18
N LYS A 38 2.52 -13.73 -4.46
CA LYS A 38 1.23 -14.43 -4.45
C LYS A 38 0.60 -14.41 -3.05
N MET A 39 1.40 -14.70 -2.03
CA MET A 39 0.91 -14.67 -0.65
C MET A 39 0.44 -13.28 -0.24
N GLN A 40 1.16 -12.25 -0.64
CA GLN A 40 0.76 -10.88 -0.36
C GLN A 40 -0.55 -10.52 -1.07
N SER A 41 -0.69 -10.96 -2.32
CA SER A 41 -1.93 -10.74 -3.07
C SER A 41 -3.11 -11.42 -2.40
N GLU A 42 -2.93 -12.64 -1.92
CA GLU A 42 -3.97 -13.37 -1.21
C GLU A 42 -4.37 -12.67 0.09
N LYS A 43 -3.38 -12.12 0.79
CA LYS A 43 -3.63 -11.38 2.02
C LYS A 43 -4.45 -10.13 1.75
N VAL A 44 -4.13 -9.41 0.69
CA VAL A 44 -4.88 -8.22 0.29
C VAL A 44 -6.32 -8.59 -0.06
N THR A 45 -6.49 -9.66 -0.84
CA THR A 45 -7.82 -10.13 -1.21
C THR A 45 -8.66 -10.48 0.01
N ALA A 46 -8.07 -11.18 0.96
CA ALA A 46 -8.78 -11.55 2.19
C ALA A 46 -9.20 -10.33 2.99
N LEU A 47 -8.35 -9.31 3.07
CA LEU A 47 -8.68 -8.08 3.76
C LEU A 47 -9.78 -7.31 3.05
N ILE A 48 -9.78 -7.31 1.72
CA ILE A 48 -10.83 -6.66 0.94
C ILE A 48 -12.18 -7.35 1.20
N GLU A 49 -12.20 -8.68 1.20
CA GLU A 49 -13.41 -9.43 1.50
C GLU A 49 -13.94 -9.12 2.90
N LYS A 50 -13.04 -9.01 3.87
CA LYS A 50 -13.40 -8.66 5.22
C LYS A 50 -14.04 -7.26 5.27
N VAL A 51 -13.46 -6.30 4.59
CA VAL A 51 -13.98 -4.94 4.53
C VAL A 51 -15.35 -4.91 3.87
N GLU A 52 -15.54 -5.70 2.81
CA GLU A 52 -16.82 -5.78 2.13
C GLU A 52 -17.93 -6.28 3.06
N GLN A 53 -17.60 -7.20 3.96
CA GLN A 53 -18.57 -7.71 4.92
C GLN A 53 -18.90 -6.71 6.03
N MET A 54 -17.96 -5.83 6.35
CA MET A 54 -18.10 -4.89 7.46
C MET A 54 -18.75 -3.57 7.08
N CYS A 55 -18.76 -3.23 5.81
CA CYS A 55 -19.14 -1.89 5.34
C CYS A 55 -20.40 -1.92 4.49
N ASN A 56 -21.15 -0.83 4.51
CA ASN A 56 -22.27 -0.66 3.58
C ASN A 56 -21.77 -0.18 2.22
N ASP A 57 -22.68 -0.05 1.25
CA ASP A 57 -22.32 0.30 -0.12
C ASP A 57 -21.65 1.67 -0.23
N ASN A 58 -22.10 2.64 0.54
CA ASN A 58 -21.50 3.97 0.52
C ASN A 58 -20.08 3.96 1.07
N GLN A 59 -19.88 3.21 2.14
CA GLN A 59 -18.55 3.07 2.73
C GLN A 59 -17.61 2.33 1.79
N LEU A 60 -18.09 1.28 1.14
CA LEU A 60 -17.29 0.53 0.17
C LEU A 60 -16.89 1.40 -1.02
N ALA A 61 -17.80 2.24 -1.50
CA ALA A 61 -17.49 3.15 -2.61
C ALA A 61 -16.35 4.09 -2.23
N ALA A 62 -16.40 4.64 -1.03
CA ALA A 62 -15.35 5.54 -0.54
C ALA A 62 -14.01 4.80 -0.40
N ILE A 63 -14.04 3.59 0.10
CA ILE A 63 -12.82 2.79 0.27
C ILE A 63 -12.21 2.42 -1.09
N LYS A 64 -13.04 2.04 -2.05
CA LYS A 64 -12.56 1.73 -3.40
C LYS A 64 -11.91 2.93 -4.05
N GLU A 65 -12.50 4.10 -3.89
CA GLU A 65 -11.93 5.34 -4.42
C GLU A 65 -10.58 5.64 -3.76
N LEU A 66 -10.51 5.47 -2.44
CA LEU A 66 -9.26 5.66 -1.70
C LEU A 66 -8.17 4.72 -2.21
N ILE A 67 -8.49 3.45 -2.38
CA ILE A 67 -7.52 2.46 -2.85
C ILE A 67 -7.05 2.82 -4.26
N ALA A 68 -7.96 3.20 -5.15
CA ALA A 68 -7.60 3.58 -6.51
C ALA A 68 -6.65 4.77 -6.53
N GLU A 69 -6.96 5.79 -5.75
CA GLU A 69 -6.13 6.99 -5.70
C GLU A 69 -4.79 6.72 -5.02
N MET A 70 -4.77 5.86 -4.01
CA MET A 70 -3.50 5.44 -3.39
C MET A 70 -2.60 4.72 -4.38
N ASN A 71 -3.18 3.89 -5.24
CA ASN A 71 -2.41 3.19 -6.25
C ASN A 71 -1.83 4.16 -7.28
N VAL A 72 -2.60 5.17 -7.67
CA VAL A 72 -2.10 6.22 -8.57
C VAL A 72 -0.95 6.98 -7.90
N LEU A 73 -1.13 7.36 -6.65
CA LEU A 73 -0.09 8.06 -5.91
C LEU A 73 1.19 7.24 -5.83
N TYR A 74 1.06 5.96 -5.53
CA TYR A 74 2.20 5.05 -5.42
C TYR A 74 2.92 4.92 -6.76
N ALA A 75 2.18 4.78 -7.84
CA ALA A 75 2.74 4.67 -9.19
C ALA A 75 3.49 5.94 -9.58
N VAL A 76 2.92 7.11 -9.31
CA VAL A 76 3.55 8.39 -9.59
C VAL A 76 4.82 8.56 -8.75
N TYR A 77 4.74 8.20 -7.49
CA TYR A 77 5.88 8.27 -6.57
C TYR A 77 7.04 7.41 -7.08
N ASN A 78 6.76 6.19 -7.47
CA ASN A 78 7.77 5.29 -8.01
C ASN A 78 8.34 5.79 -9.33
N TYR A 79 7.50 6.33 -10.18
CA TYR A 79 7.95 6.89 -11.45
C TYR A 79 8.94 8.04 -11.24
N MET A 80 8.63 8.91 -10.29
CA MET A 80 9.53 10.04 -9.98
C MET A 80 10.86 9.55 -9.42
N ASN A 81 10.83 8.54 -8.55
CA ASN A 81 12.05 7.99 -7.99
C ASN A 81 12.91 7.32 -9.05
N LEU A 82 12.28 6.55 -9.93
CA LEU A 82 13.01 5.90 -11.02
C LEU A 82 13.62 6.92 -11.98
N LYS A 83 12.88 7.98 -12.27
CA LYS A 83 13.36 9.04 -13.13
C LYS A 83 14.55 9.75 -12.50
N SER A 84 14.47 10.03 -11.21
CA SER A 84 15.58 10.66 -10.50
C SER A 84 16.83 9.79 -10.50
N ILE A 85 16.66 8.50 -10.32
CA ILE A 85 17.77 7.56 -10.31
C ILE A 85 18.36 7.41 -11.73
N GLY A 86 17.49 7.42 -12.72
CA GLY A 86 17.88 7.23 -14.11
C GLY A 86 18.60 8.42 -14.72
N GLU A 87 18.51 9.55 -14.11
CA GLU A 87 19.19 10.76 -14.58
C GLU A 87 20.63 10.79 -14.09
#